data_5b0e20911ae42410476c718747b4d710
#
_entry.id   5b0e20911ae42410476c718747b4d710
#
_cell.length_a   1.000
_cell.length_b   1.000
_cell.length_c   1.000
_cell.angle_alpha   90.00
_cell.angle_beta   90.00
_cell.angle_gamma   90.00
#
_symmetry.space_group_name_H-M   'P 1'
#
loop_
_entity.id
_entity.type
_entity.pdbx_description
1 polymer ?
#
loop_
_entity_poly.entity_id
_entity_poly.type
_entity_poly.pdbx_seq_one_letter_code
_entity_poly.pdbx_strand_id
1 'polypeptide(L)'
;MANQASARIQRLFRSHFVDEYCAADTLGHLCALDDHILERVANVDQRLLLERHTANSHIIKLVRKRSQSNDELAGFYILYPINRECEELIERGGVLRSRQIATDHICKEFKEAASLYLSMVYGKSRQAQGYLIYLLYRDMRRIIRANNQVKAIYVRPVTDAGLQVVERHAFKRFREGSGIYRRIVLPEDIA
;
A
#
# COMPACT_ATOMS: atom_id res chain seq x y z
N MET A 1 -12.32 -8.04 -24.85
CA MET A 1 -13.03 -8.77 -23.76
C MET A 1 -12.52 -8.43 -22.36
N ALA A 2 -11.23 -8.23 -22.11
CA ALA A 2 -10.69 -7.85 -20.79
C ALA A 2 -11.25 -6.52 -20.23
N ASN A 3 -11.52 -5.52 -21.07
CA ASN A 3 -12.04 -4.22 -20.66
C ASN A 3 -13.49 -4.24 -20.11
N GLN A 4 -14.34 -5.13 -20.63
CA GLN A 4 -15.73 -5.24 -20.17
C GLN A 4 -15.83 -5.96 -18.83
N ALA A 5 -15.02 -6.98 -18.58
CA ALA A 5 -14.94 -7.67 -17.31
C ALA A 5 -14.41 -6.72 -16.20
N SER A 6 -13.39 -5.93 -16.50
CA SER A 6 -12.87 -4.91 -15.59
C SER A 6 -13.93 -3.85 -15.23
N ALA A 7 -14.69 -3.34 -16.21
CA ALA A 7 -15.75 -2.37 -15.98
C ALA A 7 -16.92 -2.93 -15.14
N ARG A 8 -17.26 -4.21 -15.32
CA ARG A 8 -18.31 -4.90 -14.53
C ARG A 8 -17.87 -5.08 -13.09
N ILE A 9 -16.63 -5.50 -12.87
CA ILE A 9 -16.03 -5.63 -11.54
C ILE A 9 -15.99 -4.26 -10.85
N GLN A 10 -15.60 -3.20 -11.55
CA GLN A 10 -15.60 -1.85 -11.01
C GLN A 10 -16.99 -1.38 -10.54
N ARG A 11 -18.04 -1.64 -11.33
CA ARG A 11 -19.41 -1.27 -10.95
C ARG A 11 -19.88 -2.02 -9.70
N LEU A 12 -19.59 -3.31 -9.61
CA LEU A 12 -19.94 -4.14 -8.45
C LEU A 12 -19.25 -3.62 -7.17
N PHE A 13 -17.97 -3.29 -7.24
CA PHE A 13 -17.27 -2.77 -6.07
C PHE A 13 -17.73 -1.37 -5.66
N ARG A 14 -17.93 -0.45 -6.62
CA ARG A 14 -18.37 0.93 -6.35
C ARG A 14 -19.78 1.02 -5.74
N SER A 15 -20.62 0.03 -5.95
CA SER A 15 -21.94 -0.01 -5.29
C SER A 15 -21.84 -0.36 -3.81
N HIS A 16 -20.76 -1.04 -3.37
CA HIS A 16 -20.62 -1.54 -2.01
C HIS A 16 -19.56 -0.81 -1.19
N PHE A 17 -18.59 -0.17 -1.86
CA PHE A 17 -17.44 0.45 -1.20
C PHE A 17 -17.21 1.88 -1.68
N VAL A 18 -16.65 2.69 -0.78
CA VAL A 18 -16.10 4.03 -1.06
C VAL A 18 -14.63 4.00 -0.69
N ASP A 19 -13.79 4.66 -1.49
CA ASP A 19 -12.37 4.81 -1.20
C ASP A 19 -12.00 6.29 -1.02
N GLU A 20 -11.19 6.58 -0.01
CA GLU A 20 -10.71 7.92 0.32
C GLU A 20 -9.28 7.88 0.86
N TYR A 21 -8.56 8.99 0.82
CA TYR A 21 -7.33 9.11 1.60
C TYR A 21 -7.64 9.37 3.07
N CYS A 22 -6.82 8.83 3.96
CA CYS A 22 -6.99 8.99 5.38
C CYS A 22 -6.80 10.47 5.77
N ALA A 23 -7.76 11.05 6.45
CA ALA A 23 -7.59 12.35 7.07
C ALA A 23 -6.89 12.21 8.45
N ALA A 24 -6.25 13.27 8.94
CA ALA A 24 -5.47 13.21 10.17
C ALA A 24 -6.31 12.83 11.41
N ASP A 25 -7.55 13.28 11.48
CA ASP A 25 -8.52 12.93 12.53
C ASP A 25 -8.93 11.45 12.47
N THR A 26 -9.05 10.89 11.27
CA THR A 26 -9.38 9.48 11.06
C THR A 26 -8.21 8.55 11.41
N LEU A 27 -6.97 9.05 11.37
CA LEU A 27 -5.78 8.26 11.72
C LEU A 27 -5.83 7.75 13.17
N GLY A 28 -6.32 8.57 14.10
CA GLY A 28 -6.55 8.14 15.49
C GLY A 28 -7.49 6.96 15.61
N HIS A 29 -8.54 6.92 14.79
CA HIS A 29 -9.45 5.77 14.72
C HIS A 29 -8.83 4.53 14.06
N LEU A 30 -7.93 4.69 13.09
CA LEU A 30 -7.17 3.57 12.54
C LEU A 30 -6.26 2.95 13.58
N CYS A 31 -5.62 3.77 14.40
CA CYS A 31 -4.76 3.32 15.49
C CYS A 31 -5.57 2.67 16.62
N ALA A 32 -6.82 3.09 16.85
CA ALA A 32 -7.74 2.48 17.80
C ALA A 32 -8.45 1.22 17.25
N LEU A 33 -8.36 0.96 15.94
CA LEU A 33 -8.82 -0.28 15.35
C LEU A 33 -7.90 -1.41 15.77
N ASP A 34 -8.27 -2.00 16.91
CA ASP A 34 -7.74 -3.27 17.36
C ASP A 34 -6.19 -3.29 17.38
N ASP A 35 -5.60 -2.91 18.49
CA ASP A 35 -4.16 -3.02 18.74
C ASP A 35 -3.62 -4.38 18.30
N HIS A 36 -4.45 -5.43 18.38
CA HIS A 36 -4.13 -6.77 17.91
C HIS A 36 -3.92 -6.90 16.40
N ILE A 37 -4.56 -6.09 15.58
CA ILE A 37 -4.39 -6.16 14.11
C ILE A 37 -3.13 -5.40 13.69
N LEU A 38 -2.93 -4.21 14.22
CA LEU A 38 -1.75 -3.39 13.90
C LEU A 38 -0.48 -3.99 14.51
N GLU A 39 -0.54 -4.49 15.75
CA GLU A 39 0.60 -5.13 16.40
C GLU A 39 0.97 -6.46 15.76
N ARG A 40 0.00 -7.32 15.40
CA ARG A 40 0.26 -8.62 14.78
C ARG A 40 0.77 -8.51 13.34
N VAL A 41 0.24 -7.56 12.56
CA VAL A 41 0.51 -7.51 11.12
C VAL A 41 1.70 -6.62 10.79
N ALA A 42 1.99 -5.56 11.52
CA ALA A 42 3.01 -4.61 11.09
C ALA A 42 3.97 -4.10 12.17
N ASN A 43 3.73 -4.32 13.47
CA ASN A 43 4.52 -3.61 14.49
C ASN A 43 4.63 -2.10 14.15
N VAL A 44 3.54 -1.48 13.73
CA VAL A 44 3.54 -0.06 13.36
C VAL A 44 3.41 0.75 14.62
N ASP A 45 4.48 1.43 15.00
CA ASP A 45 4.45 2.49 15.99
C ASP A 45 3.48 3.58 15.51
N GLN A 46 2.41 3.81 16.28
CA GLN A 46 1.36 4.80 15.97
C GLN A 46 1.95 6.19 15.77
N ARG A 47 2.92 6.58 16.59
CA ARG A 47 3.61 7.85 16.47
C ARG A 47 4.33 7.98 15.13
N LEU A 48 5.07 6.94 14.76
CA LEU A 48 5.79 6.89 13.50
C LEU A 48 4.84 6.94 12.29
N LEU A 49 3.66 6.29 12.38
CA LEU A 49 2.66 6.37 11.34
C LEU A 49 2.09 7.79 11.19
N LEU A 50 1.83 8.48 12.32
CA LEU A 50 1.36 9.86 12.33
C LEU A 50 2.41 10.81 11.72
N GLU A 51 3.67 10.67 12.11
CA GLU A 51 4.77 11.47 11.57
C GLU A 51 4.88 11.31 10.04
N ARG A 52 4.78 10.08 9.55
CA ARG A 52 4.81 9.76 8.11
C ARG A 52 3.58 10.29 7.37
N HIS A 53 2.41 10.19 7.97
CA HIS A 53 1.18 10.74 7.41
C HIS A 53 1.24 12.28 7.34
N THR A 54 1.86 12.92 8.33
CA THR A 54 2.10 14.37 8.31
C THR A 54 3.05 14.76 7.18
N ALA A 55 4.07 13.94 6.91
CA ALA A 55 4.98 14.15 5.79
C ALA A 55 4.29 13.99 4.42
N ASN A 56 3.37 13.03 4.31
CA ASN A 56 2.56 12.82 3.10
C ASN A 56 1.19 12.22 3.47
N SER A 57 0.13 13.03 3.40
CA SER A 57 -1.24 12.62 3.76
C SER A 57 -1.88 11.60 2.78
N HIS A 58 -1.25 11.31 1.66
CA HIS A 58 -1.76 10.37 0.66
C HIS A 58 -1.20 8.94 0.80
N ILE A 59 -0.39 8.67 1.82
CA ILE A 59 0.22 7.32 2.01
C ILE A 59 -0.77 6.26 2.48
N ILE A 60 -1.91 6.65 3.06
CA ILE A 60 -2.92 5.73 3.58
C ILE A 60 -4.22 5.89 2.79
N LYS A 61 -4.66 4.79 2.19
CA LYS A 61 -5.93 4.72 1.48
C LYS A 61 -6.92 3.88 2.26
N LEU A 62 -8.06 4.47 2.60
CA LEU A 62 -9.16 3.81 3.31
C LEU A 62 -10.17 3.25 2.33
N VAL A 63 -10.82 2.17 2.72
CA VAL A 63 -12.01 1.61 2.08
C VAL A 63 -13.09 1.47 3.13
N ARG A 64 -14.24 2.11 2.89
CA ARG A 64 -15.42 2.01 3.72
C ARG A 64 -16.51 1.22 2.99
N LYS A 65 -17.24 0.40 3.72
CA LYS A 65 -18.44 -0.27 3.22
C LYS A 65 -19.61 0.69 3.33
N ARG A 66 -20.32 0.92 2.22
CA ARG A 66 -21.53 1.75 2.21
C ARG A 66 -22.59 1.14 3.11
N SER A 67 -23.16 1.96 3.99
CA SER A 67 -24.30 1.62 4.85
C SER A 67 -25.30 2.78 4.84
N GLN A 68 -26.57 2.50 5.17
CA GLN A 68 -27.59 3.52 5.27
C GLN A 68 -27.41 4.47 6.45
N SER A 69 -26.76 4.00 7.51
CA SER A 69 -26.61 4.76 8.77
C SER A 69 -25.21 5.35 8.95
N ASN A 70 -24.16 4.66 8.54
CA ASN A 70 -22.78 5.13 8.65
C ASN A 70 -21.85 4.21 7.86
N ASP A 71 -20.92 4.79 7.11
CA ASP A 71 -19.96 4.01 6.32
C ASP A 71 -18.91 3.35 7.23
N GLU A 72 -18.96 2.01 7.33
CA GLU A 72 -18.06 1.25 8.18
C GLU A 72 -16.70 1.05 7.50
N LEU A 73 -15.59 1.24 8.25
CA LEU A 73 -14.27 0.91 7.74
C LEU A 73 -14.17 -0.59 7.41
N ALA A 74 -13.95 -0.87 6.12
CA ALA A 74 -13.83 -2.23 5.59
C ALA A 74 -12.36 -2.66 5.41
N GLY A 75 -11.43 -1.70 5.33
CA GLY A 75 -10.01 -1.98 5.22
C GLY A 75 -9.19 -0.77 4.75
N PHE A 76 -7.89 -0.97 4.59
CA PHE A 76 -6.97 0.06 4.13
C PHE A 76 -5.68 -0.54 3.54
N TYR A 77 -4.92 0.28 2.83
CA TYR A 77 -3.53 -0.02 2.52
C TYR A 77 -2.63 1.18 2.85
N ILE A 78 -1.34 0.88 3.08
CA ILE A 78 -0.29 1.87 3.32
C ILE A 78 0.79 1.69 2.24
N LEU A 79 0.99 2.75 1.43
CA LEU A 79 1.94 2.79 0.33
C LEU A 79 2.86 4.01 0.52
N TYR A 80 4.15 3.78 0.74
CA TYR A 80 5.13 4.84 0.89
C TYR A 80 5.81 5.19 -0.44
N PRO A 81 5.78 6.45 -0.88
CA PRO A 81 6.69 6.95 -1.90
C PRO A 81 8.06 7.16 -1.26
N ILE A 82 9.05 6.34 -1.61
CA ILE A 82 10.38 6.41 -1.01
C ILE A 82 11.37 7.11 -1.93
N ASN A 83 12.26 7.91 -1.32
CA ASN A 83 13.32 8.62 -2.02
C ASN A 83 14.47 7.67 -2.42
N ARG A 84 15.44 8.19 -3.15
CA ARG A 84 16.59 7.44 -3.66
C ARG A 84 17.46 6.88 -2.54
N GLU A 85 17.64 7.62 -1.47
CA GLU A 85 18.44 7.19 -0.33
C GLU A 85 17.84 5.97 0.37
N CYS A 86 16.52 5.98 0.59
CA CYS A 86 15.81 4.81 1.14
C CYS A 86 15.89 3.60 0.21
N GLU A 87 15.73 3.79 -1.09
CA GLU A 87 15.89 2.71 -2.07
C GLU A 87 17.28 2.08 -1.95
N GLU A 88 18.35 2.87 -1.91
CA GLU A 88 19.72 2.39 -1.75
C GLU A 88 19.95 1.67 -0.42
N LEU A 89 19.34 2.16 0.68
CA LEU A 89 19.38 1.47 1.96
C LEU A 89 18.70 0.10 1.90
N ILE A 90 17.53 -0.02 1.24
CA ILE A 90 16.88 -1.31 1.01
C ILE A 90 17.79 -2.23 0.19
N GLU A 91 18.39 -1.71 -0.86
CA GLU A 91 19.26 -2.48 -1.75
C GLU A 91 20.53 -2.99 -1.05
N ARG A 92 21.07 -2.23 -0.11
CA ARG A 92 22.21 -2.65 0.72
C ARG A 92 21.79 -3.55 1.90
N GLY A 93 20.49 -3.69 2.19
CA GLY A 93 19.96 -4.49 3.29
C GLY A 93 19.89 -3.75 4.63
N GLY A 94 20.02 -2.43 4.63
CA GLY A 94 19.88 -1.58 5.82
C GLY A 94 18.42 -1.40 6.26
N VAL A 95 17.46 -1.47 5.33
CA VAL A 95 16.02 -1.41 5.58
C VAL A 95 15.39 -2.75 5.19
N LEU A 96 14.90 -3.50 6.16
CA LEU A 96 14.23 -4.80 5.97
C LEU A 96 12.75 -4.78 6.37
N ARG A 97 12.32 -3.77 7.12
CA ARG A 97 10.95 -3.64 7.63
C ARG A 97 10.46 -2.21 7.48
N SER A 98 9.16 -2.04 7.27
CA SER A 98 8.56 -0.70 7.14
C SER A 98 8.88 0.24 8.31
N ARG A 99 8.98 -0.27 9.55
CA ARG A 99 9.34 0.52 10.73
C ARG A 99 10.73 1.17 10.67
N GLN A 100 11.64 0.63 9.84
CA GLN A 100 13.00 1.14 9.65
C GLN A 100 13.07 2.27 8.60
N ILE A 101 11.98 2.53 7.86
CA ILE A 101 11.90 3.65 6.93
C ILE A 101 11.72 4.91 7.77
N ALA A 102 12.70 5.79 7.76
CA ALA A 102 12.61 7.07 8.46
C ALA A 102 11.63 8.03 7.74
N THR A 103 11.10 9.02 8.45
CA THR A 103 10.10 9.94 7.89
C THR A 103 10.66 10.79 6.76
N ASP A 104 11.93 11.17 6.82
CA ASP A 104 12.66 11.92 5.79
C ASP A 104 12.95 11.10 4.52
N HIS A 105 12.82 9.78 4.59
CA HIS A 105 12.86 8.89 3.42
C HIS A 105 11.55 8.86 2.64
N ILE A 106 10.46 9.44 3.17
CA ILE A 106 9.16 9.49 2.51
C ILE A 106 9.03 10.79 1.75
N CYS A 107 8.84 10.71 0.44
CA CYS A 107 8.63 11.88 -0.41
C CYS A 107 7.30 12.56 -0.07
N LYS A 108 7.29 13.90 -0.11
CA LYS A 108 6.08 14.70 0.12
C LYS A 108 5.00 14.42 -0.92
N GLU A 109 5.41 14.10 -2.13
CA GLU A 109 4.51 13.77 -3.24
C GLU A 109 4.98 12.49 -3.95
N PHE A 110 4.02 11.73 -4.48
CA PHE A 110 4.32 10.49 -5.23
C PHE A 110 5.12 10.75 -6.52
N LYS A 111 5.04 11.95 -7.08
CA LYS A 111 5.84 12.33 -8.28
C LYS A 111 7.35 12.44 -8.02
N GLU A 112 7.76 12.52 -6.75
CA GLU A 112 9.16 12.64 -6.33
C GLU A 112 9.78 11.27 -5.99
N ALA A 113 8.96 10.21 -5.97
CA ALA A 113 9.39 8.89 -5.55
C ALA A 113 10.41 8.26 -6.52
N ALA A 114 11.50 7.73 -5.98
CA ALA A 114 12.40 6.84 -6.71
C ALA A 114 11.84 5.41 -6.82
N SER A 115 11.13 4.98 -5.78
CA SER A 115 10.48 3.67 -5.70
C SER A 115 9.28 3.72 -4.75
N LEU A 116 8.47 2.65 -4.74
CA LEU A 116 7.33 2.50 -3.85
C LEU A 116 7.60 1.38 -2.83
N TYR A 117 7.16 1.57 -1.59
CA TYR A 117 7.19 0.53 -0.58
C TYR A 117 5.79 0.24 -0.05
N LEU A 118 5.26 -0.95 -0.35
CA LEU A 118 3.98 -1.40 0.18
C LEU A 118 4.17 -1.94 1.60
N SER A 119 3.71 -1.18 2.56
CA SER A 119 3.88 -1.49 3.99
C SER A 119 2.80 -2.44 4.49
N MET A 120 1.54 -2.20 4.10
CA MET A 120 0.40 -2.96 4.61
C MET A 120 -0.77 -2.97 3.62
N VAL A 121 -1.51 -4.09 3.61
CA VAL A 121 -2.87 -4.21 3.06
C VAL A 121 -3.70 -4.98 4.07
N TYR A 122 -4.76 -4.37 4.56
CA TYR A 122 -5.68 -4.98 5.51
C TYR A 122 -7.12 -4.84 5.03
N GLY A 123 -7.89 -5.91 5.03
CA GLY A 123 -9.33 -5.91 4.72
C GLY A 123 -10.09 -6.87 5.62
N LYS A 124 -11.19 -6.40 6.20
CA LYS A 124 -12.07 -7.15 7.11
C LYS A 124 -12.74 -8.36 6.46
N SER A 125 -12.87 -8.38 5.15
CA SER A 125 -13.49 -9.47 4.39
C SER A 125 -12.75 -9.76 3.09
N ARG A 126 -12.99 -10.93 2.48
CA ARG A 126 -12.44 -11.28 1.16
C ARG A 126 -12.84 -10.27 0.08
N GLN A 127 -14.06 -9.73 0.13
CA GLN A 127 -14.52 -8.71 -0.81
C GLN A 127 -13.74 -7.40 -0.63
N ALA A 128 -13.57 -6.94 0.62
CA ALA A 128 -12.77 -5.75 0.93
C ALA A 128 -11.30 -5.94 0.52
N GLN A 129 -10.71 -7.11 0.79
CA GLN A 129 -9.34 -7.44 0.35
C GLN A 129 -9.22 -7.39 -1.17
N GLY A 130 -10.15 -8.01 -1.92
CA GLY A 130 -10.17 -7.96 -3.38
C GLY A 130 -10.28 -6.54 -3.92
N TYR A 131 -11.13 -5.70 -3.31
CA TYR A 131 -11.26 -4.31 -3.69
C TYR A 131 -10.00 -3.50 -3.38
N LEU A 132 -9.39 -3.69 -2.22
CA LEU A 132 -8.12 -3.03 -1.84
C LEU A 132 -6.99 -3.39 -2.80
N ILE A 133 -6.84 -4.65 -3.18
CA ILE A 133 -5.83 -5.08 -4.17
C ILE A 133 -6.09 -4.40 -5.51
N TYR A 134 -7.34 -4.36 -5.96
CA TYR A 134 -7.71 -3.65 -7.19
C TYR A 134 -7.35 -2.16 -7.12
N LEU A 135 -7.70 -1.45 -6.03
CA LEU A 135 -7.38 -0.04 -5.82
C LEU A 135 -5.87 0.20 -5.79
N LEU A 136 -5.14 -0.64 -5.06
CA LEU A 136 -3.69 -0.57 -4.95
C LEU A 136 -3.04 -0.65 -6.35
N TYR A 137 -3.45 -1.60 -7.20
CA TYR A 137 -2.94 -1.72 -8.55
C TYR A 137 -3.31 -0.52 -9.42
N ARG A 138 -4.54 -0.03 -9.32
CA ARG A 138 -4.98 1.18 -10.02
C ARG A 138 -4.13 2.40 -9.64
N ASP A 139 -3.90 2.58 -8.34
CA ASP A 139 -3.18 3.73 -7.82
C ASP A 139 -1.67 3.61 -8.12
N MET A 140 -1.07 2.42 -8.00
CA MET A 140 0.32 2.19 -8.42
C MET A 140 0.53 2.48 -9.91
N ARG A 141 -0.36 2.01 -10.79
CA ARG A 141 -0.28 2.33 -12.24
C ARG A 141 -0.39 3.83 -12.49
N ARG A 142 -1.31 4.52 -11.82
CA ARG A 142 -1.45 5.97 -11.94
C ARG A 142 -0.17 6.70 -11.52
N ILE A 143 0.42 6.29 -10.39
CA ILE A 143 1.67 6.86 -9.88
C ILE A 143 2.81 6.64 -10.87
N ILE A 144 2.99 5.40 -11.34
CA ILE A 144 4.06 5.02 -12.28
C ILE A 144 3.92 5.78 -13.61
N ARG A 145 2.70 5.94 -14.13
CA ARG A 145 2.45 6.74 -15.34
C ARG A 145 2.72 8.22 -15.17
N ALA A 146 2.44 8.77 -13.98
CA ALA A 146 2.70 10.17 -13.65
C ALA A 146 4.17 10.42 -13.29
N ASN A 147 4.91 9.38 -12.89
CA ASN A 147 6.31 9.45 -12.50
C ASN A 147 7.11 8.27 -13.07
N ASN A 148 7.73 8.49 -14.21
CA ASN A 148 8.56 7.50 -14.90
C ASN A 148 9.91 7.20 -14.19
N GLN A 149 10.22 7.90 -13.10
CA GLN A 149 11.41 7.63 -12.28
C GLN A 149 11.22 6.47 -11.30
N VAL A 150 9.97 6.05 -11.04
CA VAL A 150 9.68 4.90 -10.17
C VAL A 150 10.22 3.63 -10.83
N LYS A 151 11.27 3.04 -10.25
CA LYS A 151 11.97 1.88 -10.79
C LYS A 151 11.50 0.56 -10.23
N ALA A 152 11.05 0.54 -8.98
CA ALA A 152 10.68 -0.67 -8.29
C ALA A 152 9.56 -0.46 -7.27
N ILE A 153 8.90 -1.57 -6.94
CA ILE A 153 7.95 -1.66 -5.85
C ILE A 153 8.48 -2.73 -4.90
N TYR A 154 8.64 -2.36 -3.63
CA TYR A 154 9.09 -3.25 -2.56
C TYR A 154 7.92 -3.62 -1.66
N VAL A 155 7.94 -4.86 -1.14
CA VAL A 155 6.97 -5.36 -0.18
C VAL A 155 7.59 -6.44 0.70
N ARG A 156 7.17 -6.52 1.94
CA ARG A 156 7.51 -7.63 2.84
C ARG A 156 6.25 -8.32 3.32
N PRO A 157 5.84 -9.43 2.70
CA PRO A 157 4.68 -10.20 3.16
C PRO A 157 5.00 -10.81 4.53
N VAL A 158 4.05 -10.71 5.46
CA VAL A 158 4.16 -11.24 6.83
C VAL A 158 3.19 -12.39 7.10
N THR A 159 2.35 -12.74 6.10
CA THR A 159 1.38 -13.84 6.14
C THR A 159 1.50 -14.68 4.88
N ASP A 160 1.13 -15.96 4.96
CA ASP A 160 1.11 -16.86 3.79
C ASP A 160 0.17 -16.36 2.69
N ALA A 161 -0.99 -15.80 3.06
CA ALA A 161 -1.91 -15.19 2.10
C ALA A 161 -1.27 -13.98 1.41
N GLY A 162 -0.54 -13.14 2.14
CA GLY A 162 0.22 -12.02 1.57
C GLY A 162 1.32 -12.50 0.64
N LEU A 163 2.03 -13.55 0.99
CA LEU A 163 3.05 -14.18 0.15
C LEU A 163 2.46 -14.68 -1.17
N GLN A 164 1.36 -15.42 -1.12
CA GLN A 164 0.68 -15.88 -2.34
C GLN A 164 0.23 -14.74 -3.25
N VAL A 165 -0.27 -13.63 -2.69
CA VAL A 165 -0.62 -12.44 -3.48
C VAL A 165 0.61 -11.86 -4.16
N VAL A 166 1.69 -11.67 -3.41
CA VAL A 166 2.95 -11.08 -3.91
C VAL A 166 3.53 -11.91 -5.06
N GLU A 167 3.57 -13.24 -4.93
CA GLU A 167 4.07 -14.15 -5.96
C GLU A 167 3.20 -14.16 -7.22
N ARG A 168 1.87 -14.16 -7.07
CA ARG A 168 0.93 -14.07 -8.22
C ARG A 168 1.06 -12.78 -9.02
N HIS A 169 1.57 -11.72 -8.40
CA HIS A 169 1.71 -10.40 -9.03
C HIS A 169 3.15 -10.08 -9.47
N ALA A 170 3.92 -11.12 -9.81
CA ALA A 170 5.26 -11.03 -10.38
C ALA A 170 6.31 -10.34 -9.48
N PHE A 171 6.05 -10.28 -8.17
CA PHE A 171 7.11 -9.92 -7.25
C PHE A 171 8.06 -11.10 -7.06
N LYS A 172 9.35 -10.83 -7.08
CA LYS A 172 10.40 -11.83 -6.85
C LYS A 172 11.09 -11.55 -5.52
N ARG A 173 11.52 -12.61 -4.84
CA ARG A 173 12.35 -12.46 -3.65
C ARG A 173 13.58 -11.64 -4.00
N PHE A 174 13.79 -10.55 -3.27
CA PHE A 174 14.83 -9.60 -3.62
C PHE A 174 16.19 -10.00 -3.05
N ARG A 175 16.23 -10.52 -1.86
CA ARG A 175 17.47 -10.93 -1.20
C ARG A 175 17.20 -12.14 -0.33
N GLU A 176 18.10 -13.12 -0.37
CA GLU A 176 17.99 -14.27 0.51
C GLU A 176 18.06 -13.82 1.98
N GLY A 177 17.15 -14.35 2.82
CA GLY A 177 17.06 -13.99 4.24
C GLY A 177 16.37 -12.63 4.55
N SER A 178 16.19 -11.72 3.59
CA SER A 178 15.61 -10.40 3.86
C SER A 178 14.09 -10.44 4.10
N GLY A 179 13.41 -11.41 3.51
CA GLY A 179 11.94 -11.47 3.45
C GLY A 179 11.31 -10.38 2.57
N ILE A 180 12.12 -9.55 1.89
CA ILE A 180 11.66 -8.53 0.96
C ILE A 180 11.47 -9.14 -0.43
N TYR A 181 10.37 -8.74 -1.06
CA TYR A 181 10.04 -9.02 -2.45
C TYR A 181 10.07 -7.72 -3.23
N ARG A 182 10.54 -7.77 -4.48
CA ARG A 182 10.64 -6.63 -5.39
C ARG A 182 9.96 -6.96 -6.70
N ARG A 183 9.22 -6.01 -7.22
CA ARG A 183 8.77 -5.97 -8.62
C ARG A 183 9.43 -4.79 -9.30
N ILE A 184 10.18 -5.06 -10.37
CA ILE A 184 10.71 -4.01 -11.24
C ILE A 184 9.57 -3.44 -12.07
N VAL A 185 9.53 -2.13 -12.21
CA VAL A 185 8.62 -1.43 -13.11
C VAL A 185 9.13 -1.58 -14.53
N LEU A 186 8.31 -2.14 -15.40
CA LEU A 186 8.64 -2.39 -16.79
C LEU A 186 7.97 -1.35 -17.71
N PRO A 187 8.45 -1.16 -18.95
CA PRO A 187 7.84 -0.22 -19.89
C PRO A 187 6.34 -0.47 -20.13
N GLU A 188 5.88 -1.71 -20.09
CA GLU A 188 4.47 -2.06 -20.20
C GLU A 188 3.61 -1.62 -18.99
N ASP A 189 4.20 -1.36 -17.85
CA ASP A 189 3.48 -0.79 -16.69
C ASP A 189 3.17 0.70 -16.91
N ILE A 190 3.91 1.36 -17.81
CA ILE A 190 3.80 2.79 -18.13
C ILE A 190 2.83 3.00 -19.31
N ALA A 191 2.73 2.04 -20.23
CA ALA A 191 1.81 2.07 -21.37
C ALA A 191 0.29 1.92 -20.93
#